data_7f225dbf90aa06fea933dd1d755cb02e
#
_entry.id   7f225dbf90aa06fea933dd1d755cb02e
#
_cell.length_a   1.000
_cell.length_b   1.000
_cell.length_c   1.000
_cell.angle_alpha   90.00
_cell.angle_beta   90.00
_cell.angle_gamma   90.00
#
_symmetry.space_group_name_H-M   'P 1'
#
loop_
_entity.id
_entity.type
_entity.pdbx_description
1 polymer ?
#
loop_
_entity_poly.entity_id
_entity_poly.type
_entity_poly.pdbx_seq_one_letter_code
_entity_poly.pdbx_strand_id
1 'polypeptide(L)'
;KPDVTMEDAIENIDIGGPSMLRSAAKNYRDVTVVCHPEDYAQIISEIEAEGNTKPETRLELSAKAYTHTAQYDAMIATYMRKQAGLNEKLFLEFDLVQSLRYGENPHQQANFYRSQEEVSYSLATARQLNGKELSYNNINDAIETIKVSFIMHSSK
;
A
#
# COMPACT_ATOMS: atom_id res chain seq x y z
N LYS A 1 -20.11 0.22 -2.68
CA LYS A 1 -21.26 -0.28 -3.47
C LYS A 1 -21.46 0.66 -4.66
N PRO A 2 -21.73 0.17 -5.91
CA PRO A 2 -21.82 1.02 -7.09
C PRO A 2 -22.97 2.05 -7.04
N ASP A 3 -24.06 1.75 -6.32
CA ASP A 3 -25.29 2.55 -6.28
C ASP A 3 -25.57 3.15 -4.89
N VAL A 4 -24.52 3.55 -4.16
CA VAL A 4 -24.68 4.17 -2.84
C VAL A 4 -25.22 5.61 -2.98
N THR A 5 -26.26 5.95 -2.22
CA THR A 5 -26.74 7.34 -2.15
C THR A 5 -25.79 8.21 -1.33
N MET A 6 -25.88 9.52 -1.46
CA MET A 6 -25.06 10.46 -0.71
C MET A 6 -25.35 10.33 0.80
N GLU A 7 -26.63 10.20 1.18
CA GLU A 7 -27.03 9.99 2.56
C GLU A 7 -26.45 8.71 3.14
N ASP A 8 -26.55 7.59 2.42
CA ASP A 8 -25.98 6.31 2.84
C ASP A 8 -24.46 6.38 2.96
N ALA A 9 -23.80 7.08 2.04
CA ALA A 9 -22.35 7.25 2.09
C ALA A 9 -21.92 8.02 3.34
N ILE A 10 -22.59 9.13 3.66
CA ILE A 10 -22.30 9.96 4.84
C ILE A 10 -22.54 9.16 6.12
N GLU A 11 -23.67 8.45 6.23
CA GLU A 11 -24.03 7.69 7.43
C GLU A 11 -23.01 6.56 7.70
N ASN A 12 -22.38 6.01 6.66
CA ASN A 12 -21.40 4.95 6.78
C ASN A 12 -19.94 5.44 6.92
N ILE A 13 -19.68 6.74 6.95
CA ILE A 13 -18.34 7.27 7.27
C ILE A 13 -18.06 7.02 8.75
N ASP A 14 -17.07 6.17 9.01
CA ASP A 14 -16.62 5.91 10.39
C ASP A 14 -15.75 7.06 10.90
N ILE A 15 -16.18 7.65 12.01
CA ILE A 15 -15.44 8.71 12.72
C ILE A 15 -14.68 8.13 13.91
N GLY A 16 -15.35 7.27 14.69
CA GLY A 16 -14.84 6.78 15.96
C GLY A 16 -13.64 5.85 15.79
N GLY A 17 -13.72 4.87 14.90
CA GLY A 17 -12.66 3.91 14.63
C GLY A 17 -11.36 4.58 14.19
N PRO A 18 -11.33 5.39 13.12
CA PRO A 18 -10.14 6.12 12.71
C PRO A 18 -9.58 7.04 13.81
N SER A 19 -10.45 7.71 14.59
CA SER A 19 -10.02 8.58 15.69
C SER A 19 -9.33 7.79 16.80
N MET A 20 -9.87 6.64 17.18
CA MET A 20 -9.26 5.75 18.19
C MET A 20 -7.93 5.16 17.68
N LEU A 21 -7.87 4.69 16.44
CA LEU A 21 -6.63 4.17 15.84
C LEU A 21 -5.52 5.23 15.85
N ARG A 22 -5.83 6.46 15.44
CA ARG A 22 -4.88 7.57 15.42
C ARG A 22 -4.41 7.96 16.81
N SER A 23 -5.31 7.97 17.81
CA SER A 23 -4.98 8.22 19.20
C SER A 23 -4.03 7.17 19.76
N ALA A 24 -4.35 5.89 19.55
CA ALA A 24 -3.51 4.76 19.96
C ALA A 24 -2.14 4.77 19.26
N ALA A 25 -2.13 4.97 17.94
CA ALA A 25 -0.90 5.04 17.14
C ALA A 25 0.03 6.18 17.59
N LYS A 26 -0.52 7.35 17.92
CA LYS A 26 0.25 8.47 18.47
C LYS A 26 0.94 8.10 19.80
N ASN A 27 0.31 7.25 20.59
CA ASN A 27 0.83 6.80 21.90
C ASN A 27 1.56 5.44 21.80
N TYR A 28 2.18 5.12 20.67
CA TYR A 28 2.81 3.83 20.41
C TYR A 28 3.87 3.40 21.44
N ARG A 29 4.44 4.34 22.20
CA ARG A 29 5.42 4.03 23.24
C ARG A 29 4.84 3.12 24.33
N ASP A 30 3.55 3.30 24.63
CA ASP A 30 2.84 2.62 25.70
C ASP A 30 1.66 1.78 25.22
N VAL A 31 1.23 1.93 23.95
CA VAL A 31 0.05 1.30 23.38
C VAL A 31 0.40 0.50 22.14
N THR A 32 -0.07 -0.75 22.09
CA THR A 32 -0.03 -1.60 20.90
C THR A 32 -1.33 -1.41 20.13
N VAL A 33 -1.28 -0.74 18.98
CA VAL A 33 -2.41 -0.57 18.06
C VAL A 33 -2.36 -1.61 16.97
N VAL A 34 -3.48 -2.27 16.68
CA VAL A 34 -3.57 -3.32 15.63
C VAL A 34 -4.74 -3.01 14.72
N CYS A 35 -4.49 -2.89 13.44
CA CYS A 35 -5.52 -2.67 12.41
C CYS A 35 -5.62 -3.82 11.39
N HIS A 36 -4.67 -4.76 11.39
CA HIS A 36 -4.66 -5.89 10.48
C HIS A 36 -4.58 -7.22 11.24
N PRO A 37 -5.45 -8.20 10.93
CA PRO A 37 -5.47 -9.51 11.62
C PRO A 37 -4.19 -10.33 11.44
N GLU A 38 -3.45 -10.13 10.36
CA GLU A 38 -2.17 -10.79 10.10
C GLU A 38 -1.08 -10.47 11.13
N ASP A 39 -1.19 -9.36 11.84
CA ASP A 39 -0.25 -8.96 12.88
C ASP A 39 -0.48 -9.68 14.23
N TYR A 40 -1.63 -10.35 14.41
CA TYR A 40 -1.97 -11.00 15.68
C TYR A 40 -0.98 -12.07 16.11
N ALA A 41 -0.49 -12.88 15.17
CA ALA A 41 0.43 -13.98 15.50
C ALA A 41 1.75 -13.48 16.10
N GLN A 42 2.31 -12.40 15.55
CA GLN A 42 3.52 -11.76 16.08
C GLN A 42 3.28 -11.20 17.49
N ILE A 43 2.18 -10.48 17.67
CA ILE A 43 1.83 -9.84 18.93
C ILE A 43 1.65 -10.89 20.05
N ILE A 44 0.91 -11.97 19.75
CA ILE A 44 0.69 -13.07 20.70
C ILE A 44 2.03 -13.70 21.08
N SER A 45 2.89 -13.99 20.11
CA SER A 45 4.22 -14.56 20.36
C SER A 45 5.10 -13.68 21.25
N GLU A 46 5.09 -12.35 21.04
CA GLU A 46 5.86 -11.43 21.86
C GLU A 46 5.31 -11.36 23.30
N ILE A 47 3.99 -11.31 23.47
CA ILE A 47 3.35 -11.29 24.79
C ILE A 47 3.62 -12.59 25.54
N GLU A 48 3.54 -13.76 24.89
CA GLU A 48 3.85 -15.05 25.52
C GLU A 48 5.31 -15.17 25.94
N ALA A 49 6.24 -14.62 25.16
CA ALA A 49 7.66 -14.70 25.42
C ALA A 49 8.15 -13.68 26.46
N GLU A 50 7.68 -12.45 26.43
CA GLU A 50 8.23 -11.32 27.17
C GLU A 50 7.19 -10.60 28.07
N GLY A 51 5.92 -11.02 28.02
CA GLY A 51 4.82 -10.38 28.76
C GLY A 51 4.35 -9.05 28.17
N ASN A 52 4.95 -8.59 27.06
CA ASN A 52 4.64 -7.33 26.41
C ASN A 52 5.09 -7.35 24.93
N THR A 53 4.58 -6.42 24.13
CA THR A 53 5.07 -6.17 22.77
C THR A 53 6.36 -5.35 22.80
N LYS A 54 7.22 -5.57 21.79
CA LYS A 54 8.48 -4.82 21.64
C LYS A 54 8.23 -3.37 21.20
N PRO A 55 9.08 -2.42 21.61
CA PRO A 55 8.97 -1.03 21.16
C PRO A 55 9.01 -0.88 19.66
N GLU A 56 9.84 -1.66 18.96
CA GLU A 56 9.96 -1.67 17.49
C GLU A 56 8.67 -2.14 16.85
N THR A 57 8.06 -3.21 17.35
CA THR A 57 6.76 -3.72 16.91
C THR A 57 5.68 -2.68 17.09
N ARG A 58 5.61 -1.99 18.22
CA ARG A 58 4.64 -0.92 18.45
C ARG A 58 4.82 0.24 17.49
N LEU A 59 6.06 0.63 17.17
CA LEU A 59 6.33 1.67 16.17
C LEU A 59 5.89 1.25 14.77
N GLU A 60 6.19 0.01 14.36
CA GLU A 60 5.73 -0.56 13.08
C GLU A 60 4.20 -0.56 12.98
N LEU A 61 3.52 -1.06 14.00
CA LEU A 61 2.05 -1.10 14.05
C LEU A 61 1.44 0.31 14.04
N SER A 62 2.08 1.28 14.68
CA SER A 62 1.69 2.69 14.60
C SER A 62 1.77 3.22 13.16
N ALA A 63 2.84 2.92 12.44
CA ALA A 63 2.97 3.31 11.04
C ALA A 63 1.87 2.67 10.17
N LYS A 64 1.59 1.36 10.37
CA LYS A 64 0.49 0.66 9.69
C LYS A 64 -0.87 1.32 9.96
N ALA A 65 -1.15 1.69 11.22
CA ALA A 65 -2.41 2.35 11.59
C ALA A 65 -2.56 3.73 10.93
N TYR A 66 -1.50 4.52 10.84
CA TYR A 66 -1.54 5.80 10.11
C TYR A 66 -1.71 5.61 8.61
N THR A 67 -1.07 4.61 8.01
CA THR A 67 -1.27 4.26 6.60
C THR A 67 -2.73 3.90 6.35
N HIS A 68 -3.31 3.02 7.17
CA HIS A 68 -4.71 2.60 7.08
C HIS A 68 -5.69 3.78 7.13
N THR A 69 -5.50 4.70 8.08
CA THR A 69 -6.37 5.88 8.19
C THR A 69 -6.16 6.88 7.04
N ALA A 70 -4.94 7.01 6.51
CA ALA A 70 -4.66 7.86 5.36
C ALA A 70 -5.35 7.35 4.08
N GLN A 71 -5.33 6.03 3.84
CA GLN A 71 -6.06 5.38 2.74
C GLN A 71 -7.56 5.63 2.85
N TYR A 72 -8.11 5.45 4.05
CA TYR A 72 -9.52 5.67 4.32
C TYR A 72 -9.94 7.12 4.04
N ASP A 73 -9.18 8.10 4.52
CA ASP A 73 -9.43 9.52 4.27
C ASP A 73 -9.28 9.89 2.79
N ALA A 74 -8.31 9.30 2.08
CA ALA A 74 -8.12 9.52 0.65
C ALA A 74 -9.33 9.02 -0.16
N MET A 75 -9.89 7.86 0.20
CA MET A 75 -11.10 7.31 -0.42
C MET A 75 -12.31 8.22 -0.19
N ILE A 76 -12.53 8.69 1.05
CA ILE A 76 -13.60 9.62 1.38
C ILE A 76 -13.42 10.93 0.61
N ALA A 77 -12.22 11.51 0.61
CA ALA A 77 -11.93 12.75 -0.07
C ALA A 77 -12.19 12.65 -1.58
N THR A 78 -11.83 11.53 -2.21
CA THR A 78 -12.10 11.28 -3.63
C THR A 78 -13.60 11.26 -3.91
N TYR A 79 -14.37 10.52 -3.10
CA TYR A 79 -15.82 10.46 -3.22
C TYR A 79 -16.47 11.84 -3.04
N MET A 80 -16.15 12.54 -1.96
CA MET A 80 -16.74 13.85 -1.62
C MET A 80 -16.40 14.91 -2.66
N ARG A 81 -15.17 14.93 -3.19
CA ARG A 81 -14.77 15.85 -4.26
C ARG A 81 -15.60 15.65 -5.53
N LYS A 82 -15.83 14.38 -5.91
CA LYS A 82 -16.68 14.04 -7.05
C LYS A 82 -18.13 14.56 -6.86
N GLN A 83 -18.70 14.35 -5.68
CA GLN A 83 -20.06 14.83 -5.36
C GLN A 83 -20.16 16.36 -5.35
N ALA A 84 -19.11 17.04 -4.88
CA ALA A 84 -19.05 18.50 -4.85
C ALA A 84 -18.70 19.14 -6.20
N GLY A 85 -18.50 18.39 -7.26
CA GLY A 85 -18.10 18.91 -8.58
C GLY A 85 -16.72 19.59 -8.59
N LEU A 86 -15.85 19.25 -7.63
CA LEU A 86 -14.49 19.76 -7.57
C LEU A 86 -13.58 19.03 -8.55
N ASN A 87 -12.53 19.72 -9.01
CA ASN A 87 -11.51 19.10 -9.84
C ASN A 87 -10.97 17.82 -9.17
N GLU A 88 -10.74 16.78 -9.99
CA GLU A 88 -10.14 15.54 -9.54
C GLU A 88 -8.79 15.78 -8.86
N LYS A 89 -8.53 15.01 -7.82
CA LYS A 89 -7.24 14.98 -7.13
C LYS A 89 -6.76 13.54 -7.06
N LEU A 90 -5.59 13.29 -7.61
CA LEU A 90 -5.00 11.96 -7.62
C LEU A 90 -4.29 11.68 -6.30
N PHE A 91 -4.71 10.62 -5.61
CA PHE A 91 -4.02 10.03 -4.48
C PHE A 91 -3.36 8.75 -4.96
N LEU A 92 -2.03 8.68 -4.87
CA LEU A 92 -1.26 7.52 -5.32
C LEU A 92 -0.58 6.85 -4.12
N GLU A 93 -0.70 5.54 -4.08
CA GLU A 93 -0.03 4.68 -3.12
C GLU A 93 0.62 3.51 -3.85
N PHE A 94 1.87 3.25 -3.48
CA PHE A 94 2.65 2.19 -4.08
C PHE A 94 3.47 1.47 -3.02
N ASP A 95 3.50 0.14 -3.06
CA ASP A 95 4.36 -0.69 -2.23
C ASP A 95 5.74 -0.83 -2.86
N LEU A 96 6.78 -0.65 -2.05
CA LEU A 96 8.15 -0.93 -2.48
C LEU A 96 8.32 -2.44 -2.69
N VAL A 97 8.66 -2.83 -3.92
CA VAL A 97 8.97 -4.22 -4.27
C VAL A 97 10.45 -4.51 -4.09
N GLN A 98 11.30 -3.58 -4.57
CA GLN A 98 12.74 -3.76 -4.57
C GLN A 98 13.47 -2.41 -4.63
N SER A 99 14.52 -2.26 -3.82
CA SER A 99 15.52 -1.20 -4.00
C SER A 99 16.54 -1.66 -5.04
N LEU A 100 16.72 -0.91 -6.10
CA LEU A 100 17.62 -1.26 -7.19
C LEU A 100 19.04 -0.80 -6.88
N ARG A 101 20.02 -1.51 -7.41
CA ARG A 101 21.45 -1.19 -7.20
C ARG A 101 21.84 0.21 -7.71
N TYR A 102 21.17 0.66 -8.79
CA TYR A 102 21.32 1.98 -9.42
C TYR A 102 20.11 2.23 -10.33
N GLY A 103 19.93 3.48 -10.75
CA GLY A 103 18.90 3.86 -11.70
C GLY A 103 19.31 3.62 -13.15
N GLU A 104 18.98 4.54 -14.03
CA GLU A 104 19.44 4.50 -15.43
C GLU A 104 20.98 4.59 -15.50
N ASN A 105 21.57 5.43 -14.64
CA ASN A 105 23.01 5.60 -14.53
C ASN A 105 23.54 5.12 -13.17
N PRO A 106 24.84 4.71 -13.07
CA PRO A 106 25.40 4.09 -11.86
C PRO A 106 25.38 4.95 -10.60
N HIS A 107 25.32 6.25 -10.72
CA HIS A 107 25.29 7.21 -9.61
C HIS A 107 23.87 7.53 -9.11
N GLN A 108 22.84 7.04 -9.78
CA GLN A 108 21.44 7.27 -9.43
C GLN A 108 20.92 6.16 -8.50
N GLN A 109 20.08 6.54 -7.54
CA GLN A 109 19.29 5.61 -6.78
C GLN A 109 17.96 5.36 -7.51
N ALA A 110 17.46 4.15 -7.44
CA ALA A 110 16.16 3.80 -7.96
C ALA A 110 15.46 2.74 -7.10
N ASN A 111 14.14 2.81 -7.09
CA ASN A 111 13.28 1.88 -6.40
C ASN A 111 12.20 1.40 -7.35
N PHE A 112 11.83 0.14 -7.21
CA PHE A 112 10.76 -0.48 -7.96
C PHE A 112 9.54 -0.65 -7.05
N TYR A 113 8.42 -0.10 -7.46
CA TYR A 113 7.17 -0.11 -6.71
C TYR A 113 6.07 -0.82 -7.49
N ARG A 114 5.07 -1.32 -6.80
CA ARG A 114 3.83 -1.82 -7.38
C ARG A 114 2.64 -1.02 -6.88
N SER A 115 1.62 -0.87 -7.73
CA SER A 115 0.30 -0.42 -7.32
C SER A 115 -0.39 -1.50 -6.50
N GLN A 116 -1.24 -1.11 -5.56
CA GLN A 116 -2.14 -2.03 -4.85
C GLN A 116 -3.32 -2.50 -5.73
N GLU A 117 -3.59 -1.81 -6.83
CA GLU A 117 -4.56 -2.30 -7.79
C GLU A 117 -4.07 -3.63 -8.38
N GLU A 118 -4.92 -4.65 -8.37
CA GLU A 118 -4.65 -5.95 -8.99
C GLU A 118 -4.50 -5.78 -10.51
N VAL A 119 -3.29 -5.59 -10.97
CA VAL A 119 -2.94 -5.69 -12.38
C VAL A 119 -2.53 -7.13 -12.66
N SER A 120 -3.39 -7.87 -13.34
CA SER A 120 -3.23 -9.32 -13.61
C SER A 120 -1.92 -9.68 -14.33
N TYR A 121 -1.27 -8.73 -15.00
CA TYR A 121 -0.04 -8.94 -15.75
C TYR A 121 0.91 -7.75 -15.53
N SER A 122 1.69 -7.82 -14.46
CA SER A 122 2.69 -6.79 -14.16
C SER A 122 4.01 -7.44 -13.79
N LEU A 123 5.12 -6.85 -14.23
CA LEU A 123 6.45 -7.28 -13.80
C LEU A 123 6.60 -7.16 -12.27
N ALA A 124 5.88 -6.21 -11.64
CA ALA A 124 5.89 -6.02 -10.20
C ALA A 124 5.20 -7.15 -9.40
N THR A 125 4.36 -7.94 -10.07
CA THR A 125 3.69 -9.13 -9.49
C THR A 125 4.29 -10.44 -10.00
N ALA A 126 5.25 -10.37 -10.94
CA ALA A 126 5.88 -11.53 -11.53
C ALA A 126 6.80 -12.24 -10.54
N ARG A 127 6.78 -13.58 -10.55
CA ARG A 127 7.70 -14.39 -9.77
C ARG A 127 8.99 -14.61 -10.56
N GLN A 128 10.10 -14.12 -10.06
CA GLN A 128 11.42 -14.44 -10.62
C GLN A 128 11.80 -15.89 -10.27
N LEU A 129 12.04 -16.72 -11.28
CA LEU A 129 12.34 -18.14 -11.10
C LEU A 129 13.84 -18.42 -11.01
N ASN A 130 14.68 -17.56 -11.58
CA ASN A 130 16.12 -17.73 -11.64
C ASN A 130 16.83 -16.39 -11.90
N GLY A 131 18.14 -16.35 -11.65
CA GLY A 131 19.01 -15.20 -11.93
C GLY A 131 19.20 -14.24 -10.76
N LYS A 132 19.91 -13.14 -11.03
CA LYS A 132 20.14 -12.07 -10.07
C LYS A 132 18.92 -11.12 -10.04
N GLU A 133 18.82 -10.33 -8.98
CA GLU A 133 17.85 -9.24 -8.90
C GLU A 133 17.92 -8.34 -10.14
N LEU A 134 16.74 -7.93 -10.61
CA LEU A 134 16.63 -7.09 -11.80
C LEU A 134 17.25 -5.71 -11.55
N SER A 135 17.96 -5.21 -12.55
CA SER A 135 18.41 -3.82 -12.59
C SER A 135 17.32 -2.93 -13.20
N TYR A 136 17.50 -1.61 -13.10
CA TYR A 136 16.64 -0.64 -13.78
C TYR A 136 16.48 -0.97 -15.28
N ASN A 137 17.58 -1.19 -16.00
CA ASN A 137 17.54 -1.50 -17.42
C ASN A 137 16.82 -2.83 -17.70
N ASN A 138 17.03 -3.88 -16.89
CA ASN A 138 16.32 -5.13 -17.07
C ASN A 138 14.79 -4.99 -16.87
N ILE A 139 14.37 -4.16 -15.91
CA ILE A 139 12.94 -3.87 -15.68
C ILE A 139 12.37 -3.14 -16.89
N ASN A 140 13.07 -2.14 -17.40
CA ASN A 140 12.65 -1.37 -18.56
C ASN A 140 12.53 -2.23 -19.82
N ASP A 141 13.55 -3.03 -20.11
CA ASP A 141 13.57 -3.98 -21.26
C ASP A 141 12.44 -5.01 -21.15
N ALA A 142 12.19 -5.55 -19.95
CA ALA A 142 11.11 -6.50 -19.72
C ALA A 142 9.72 -5.88 -19.95
N ILE A 143 9.49 -4.65 -19.48
CA ILE A 143 8.24 -3.93 -19.69
C ILE A 143 7.99 -3.69 -21.18
N GLU A 144 8.99 -3.25 -21.94
CA GLU A 144 8.87 -3.04 -23.38
C GLU A 144 8.59 -4.35 -24.11
N THR A 145 9.24 -5.44 -23.71
CA THR A 145 8.98 -6.79 -24.28
C THR A 145 7.54 -7.24 -24.04
N ILE A 146 7.01 -7.03 -22.83
CA ILE A 146 5.62 -7.38 -22.50
C ILE A 146 4.65 -6.55 -23.35
N LYS A 147 4.87 -5.24 -23.49
CA LYS A 147 4.03 -4.36 -24.34
C LYS A 147 3.98 -4.87 -25.79
N VAL A 148 5.11 -5.20 -26.38
CA VAL A 148 5.19 -5.71 -27.76
C VAL A 148 4.42 -7.04 -27.89
N SER A 149 4.56 -7.96 -26.94
CA SER A 149 3.84 -9.25 -26.95
C SER A 149 2.32 -9.05 -26.94
N PHE A 150 1.81 -8.12 -26.15
CA PHE A 150 0.37 -7.81 -26.12
C PHE A 150 -0.14 -7.24 -27.45
N ILE A 151 0.60 -6.32 -28.07
CA ILE A 151 0.23 -5.74 -29.36
C ILE A 151 0.14 -6.83 -30.45
N MET A 152 1.07 -7.77 -30.48
CA MET A 152 1.08 -8.85 -31.46
C MET A 152 -0.03 -9.88 -31.26
N HIS A 153 -0.52 -10.09 -30.06
CA HIS A 153 -1.65 -11.00 -29.77
C HIS A 153 -3.03 -10.36 -29.98
N SER A 154 -3.14 -9.06 -29.87
CA SER A 154 -4.39 -8.32 -30.11
C SER A 154 -4.68 -8.08 -31.59
N SER A 155 -3.79 -8.48 -32.49
CA SER A 155 -3.90 -8.31 -33.94
C SER A 155 -4.34 -9.58 -34.68
N LYS A 156 -4.86 -10.55 -33.96
CA LYS A 156 -5.52 -11.75 -34.48
C LYS A 156 -6.98 -11.74 -34.02
#